data_801f397a0ad84a2aac51619c0d0804bf
#
_entry.id   801f397a0ad84a2aac51619c0d0804bf
#
_cell.length_a   1.000
_cell.length_b   1.000
_cell.length_c   1.000
_cell.angle_alpha   90.00
_cell.angle_beta   90.00
_cell.angle_gamma   90.00
#
_symmetry.space_group_name_H-M   'P 1'
#
loop_
_entity.id
_entity.type
_entity.pdbx_description
1 polymer ?
#
loop_
_entity_poly.entity_id
_entity_poly.type
_entity_poly.pdbx_seq_one_letter_code
_entity_poly.pdbx_strand_id
1 'polypeptide(L)'
;MASSIMCPPPSDGICSSATWNRKGLTRAGGHGQGSALNQLGGVIQGLFVDDNLAVYVSDSYNNRVVKWMIGDLSGRIVAGGNENGDANNQLAYVESIVIAKNGTMFICDRWNQRVQRLLKDESQGETIISDILCGGMALDNEGSLYIVTDREERVLKWPGNQTVAGGNGQRSALNQLSNPLDLFVDSDHSVYVVDFSNNRIVKWPVDAKEGIIVAGGNQAGSSTSQLDQPSSVVVDKMGTIYVLEIGNSRIVRWFKNAKVGSIIVGGNGPGDASDQLSWPESLTIDRHGNLYVADSGNHRVQMFTIDKSSCSTGMLRYFNLISISI
;
A
#
# COMPACT_ATOMS: atom_id res chain seq x y z
N MET A 1 -31.05 12.67 26.01
CA MET A 1 -30.86 13.18 24.63
C MET A 1 -29.36 13.13 24.36
N ALA A 2 -28.92 12.11 23.64
CA ALA A 2 -27.53 12.00 23.27
C ALA A 2 -27.29 12.88 22.03
N SER A 3 -26.56 13.97 22.23
CA SER A 3 -26.06 14.82 21.14
C SER A 3 -25.12 14.00 20.29
N SER A 4 -25.55 13.58 19.12
CA SER A 4 -24.64 13.02 18.11
C SER A 4 -23.77 14.17 17.60
N ILE A 5 -22.55 14.26 18.11
CA ILE A 5 -21.52 15.13 17.57
C ILE A 5 -21.23 14.60 16.15
N MET A 6 -21.73 15.30 15.13
CA MET A 6 -21.34 15.04 13.76
C MET A 6 -19.87 15.42 13.61
N CYS A 7 -18.98 14.45 13.43
CA CYS A 7 -17.63 14.72 12.98
C CYS A 7 -17.67 15.37 11.59
N PRO A 8 -16.94 16.47 11.37
CA PRO A 8 -16.77 17.01 10.02
C PRO A 8 -16.17 15.94 9.12
N PRO A 9 -16.45 15.97 7.81
CA PRO A 9 -15.84 15.00 6.88
C PRO A 9 -14.32 15.06 7.00
N PRO A 10 -13.64 13.92 6.94
CA PRO A 10 -12.18 13.87 7.03
C PRO A 10 -11.53 14.72 5.93
N SER A 11 -10.34 15.25 6.19
CA SER A 11 -9.62 16.13 5.27
C SER A 11 -9.22 15.47 3.93
N ASP A 12 -9.24 14.12 3.85
CA ASP A 12 -9.11 13.32 2.63
C ASP A 12 -10.46 13.10 1.92
N GLY A 13 -11.55 13.51 2.55
CA GLY A 13 -12.90 13.38 2.01
C GLY A 13 -13.43 11.95 1.94
N ILE A 14 -12.81 10.98 2.64
CA ILE A 14 -13.31 9.60 2.74
C ILE A 14 -14.21 9.51 3.97
N CYS A 15 -15.50 9.31 3.76
CA CYS A 15 -16.46 9.09 4.85
C CYS A 15 -16.75 7.59 5.05
N SER A 16 -17.33 7.23 6.18
CA SER A 16 -17.64 5.84 6.51
C SER A 16 -18.59 5.16 5.52
N SER A 17 -19.43 5.92 4.83
CA SER A 17 -20.38 5.44 3.81
C SER A 17 -19.82 5.46 2.38
N ALA A 18 -18.59 5.97 2.18
CA ALA A 18 -17.95 5.94 0.85
C ALA A 18 -17.85 4.50 0.33
N THR A 19 -18.07 4.34 -0.95
CA THR A 19 -17.91 3.08 -1.68
C THR A 19 -16.92 3.24 -2.83
N TRP A 20 -16.58 2.15 -3.46
CA TRP A 20 -15.69 2.17 -4.63
C TRP A 20 -16.39 1.48 -5.80
N ASN A 21 -16.16 2.00 -7.01
CA ASN A 21 -16.57 1.31 -8.22
C ASN A 21 -15.86 -0.04 -8.25
N ARG A 22 -16.62 -1.12 -8.38
CA ARG A 22 -16.08 -2.47 -8.40
C ARG A 22 -15.31 -2.80 -9.68
N LYS A 23 -15.54 -2.05 -10.77
CA LYS A 23 -14.81 -2.20 -12.03
C LYS A 23 -13.62 -1.25 -12.05
N GLY A 24 -12.42 -1.83 -12.06
CA GLY A 24 -11.18 -1.10 -12.14
C GLY A 24 -10.92 -0.53 -13.54
N LEU A 25 -10.17 0.56 -13.57
CA LEU A 25 -9.64 1.18 -14.79
C LEU A 25 -8.13 0.91 -14.82
N THR A 26 -7.63 0.32 -15.91
CA THR A 26 -6.19 0.11 -16.09
C THR A 26 -5.48 1.46 -16.22
N ARG A 27 -4.45 1.68 -15.38
CA ARG A 27 -3.67 2.91 -15.31
C ARG A 27 -2.24 2.73 -15.79
N ALA A 28 -1.70 1.51 -15.73
CA ALA A 28 -0.38 1.15 -16.22
C ALA A 28 -0.38 -0.31 -16.67
N GLY A 29 0.44 -0.66 -17.67
CA GLY A 29 0.50 -2.01 -18.20
C GLY A 29 -0.78 -2.44 -18.92
N GLY A 30 -1.19 -3.72 -18.75
CA GLY A 30 -2.42 -4.26 -19.32
C GLY A 30 -2.30 -4.71 -20.78
N HIS A 31 -1.08 -4.75 -21.32
CA HIS A 31 -0.76 -5.23 -22.66
C HIS A 31 0.01 -6.57 -22.64
N GLY A 32 -0.27 -7.40 -21.63
CA GLY A 32 0.42 -8.67 -21.39
C GLY A 32 1.78 -8.48 -20.73
N GLN A 33 2.41 -9.62 -20.40
CA GLN A 33 3.74 -9.66 -19.81
C GLN A 33 4.80 -9.24 -20.82
N GLY A 34 5.73 -8.37 -20.41
CA GLY A 34 6.85 -7.98 -21.26
C GLY A 34 7.65 -6.83 -20.71
N SER A 35 8.63 -6.37 -21.52
CA SER A 35 9.56 -5.30 -21.17
C SER A 35 9.33 -4.00 -21.97
N ALA A 36 8.38 -3.97 -22.93
CA ALA A 36 8.02 -2.74 -23.62
C ALA A 36 7.49 -1.69 -22.64
N LEU A 37 7.51 -0.41 -23.02
CA LEU A 37 7.10 0.68 -22.12
C LEU A 37 5.59 0.72 -21.83
N ASN A 38 4.76 0.00 -22.57
CA ASN A 38 3.35 -0.21 -22.29
C ASN A 38 3.06 -1.57 -21.61
N GLN A 39 4.10 -2.33 -21.29
CA GLN A 39 4.01 -3.64 -20.63
C GLN A 39 4.66 -3.61 -19.26
N LEU A 40 4.29 -4.56 -18.42
CA LEU A 40 4.90 -4.86 -17.13
C LEU A 40 5.38 -6.30 -17.10
N GLY A 41 6.41 -6.57 -16.31
CA GLY A 41 6.95 -7.92 -16.09
C GLY A 41 6.01 -8.82 -15.29
N GLY A 42 6.53 -9.97 -14.85
CA GLY A 42 5.73 -10.97 -14.13
C GLY A 42 5.39 -10.61 -12.69
N VAL A 43 6.13 -9.68 -12.07
CA VAL A 43 5.94 -9.27 -10.67
C VAL A 43 5.99 -7.75 -10.56
N ILE A 44 5.02 -7.20 -9.83
CA ILE A 44 4.86 -5.77 -9.56
C ILE A 44 4.72 -5.61 -8.05
N GLN A 45 5.84 -5.41 -7.34
CA GLN A 45 5.86 -5.41 -5.87
C GLN A 45 5.59 -4.02 -5.27
N GLY A 46 6.12 -2.96 -5.86
CA GLY A 46 6.00 -1.60 -5.35
C GLY A 46 5.10 -0.73 -6.22
N LEU A 47 4.23 0.01 -5.56
CA LEU A 47 3.29 0.94 -6.19
C LEU A 47 3.24 2.24 -5.40
N PHE A 48 3.42 3.37 -6.10
CA PHE A 48 3.29 4.69 -5.51
C PHE A 48 2.50 5.61 -6.46
N VAL A 49 1.64 6.46 -5.90
CA VAL A 49 0.90 7.49 -6.64
C VAL A 49 1.21 8.85 -6.04
N ASP A 50 1.72 9.78 -6.86
CA ASP A 50 2.06 11.13 -6.40
C ASP A 50 0.84 12.06 -6.39
N ASP A 51 1.03 13.28 -5.87
CA ASP A 51 -0.02 14.30 -5.80
C ASP A 51 -0.52 14.77 -7.18
N ASN A 52 0.22 14.50 -8.26
CA ASN A 52 -0.19 14.75 -9.63
C ASN A 52 -0.89 13.55 -10.27
N LEU A 53 -1.17 12.51 -9.46
CA LEU A 53 -1.79 11.25 -9.89
C LEU A 53 -0.92 10.47 -10.88
N ALA A 54 0.38 10.71 -10.92
CA ALA A 54 1.30 9.87 -11.65
C ALA A 54 1.52 8.56 -10.87
N VAL A 55 1.46 7.46 -11.60
CA VAL A 55 1.63 6.10 -11.07
C VAL A 55 3.07 5.67 -11.30
N TYR A 56 3.77 5.31 -10.23
CA TYR A 56 5.11 4.74 -10.26
C TYR A 56 5.02 3.26 -9.88
N VAL A 57 5.66 2.42 -10.66
CA VAL A 57 5.57 0.97 -10.57
C VAL A 57 6.95 0.35 -10.48
N SER A 58 7.19 -0.46 -9.47
CA SER A 58 8.34 -1.37 -9.44
C SER A 58 8.08 -2.53 -10.40
N ASP A 59 8.69 -2.48 -11.55
CA ASP A 59 8.66 -3.55 -12.55
C ASP A 59 9.81 -4.51 -12.27
N SER A 60 9.63 -5.37 -11.25
CA SER A 60 10.68 -6.08 -10.52
C SER A 60 11.51 -6.99 -11.41
N TYR A 61 10.89 -7.78 -12.29
CA TYR A 61 11.63 -8.67 -13.21
C TYR A 61 12.32 -7.94 -14.36
N ASN A 62 11.88 -6.72 -14.69
CA ASN A 62 12.57 -5.89 -15.66
C ASN A 62 13.60 -4.94 -15.01
N ASN A 63 13.85 -5.06 -13.69
CA ASN A 63 14.84 -4.30 -12.93
C ASN A 63 14.74 -2.79 -13.15
N ARG A 64 13.51 -2.26 -13.11
CA ARG A 64 13.25 -0.83 -13.39
C ARG A 64 12.08 -0.30 -12.57
N VAL A 65 12.05 1.01 -12.41
CA VAL A 65 10.88 1.76 -11.98
C VAL A 65 10.32 2.53 -13.18
N VAL A 66 9.04 2.35 -13.45
CA VAL A 66 8.35 2.99 -14.57
C VAL A 66 7.26 3.91 -14.06
N LYS A 67 7.17 5.11 -14.65
CA LYS A 67 6.18 6.14 -14.33
C LYS A 67 5.18 6.30 -15.45
N TRP A 68 3.89 6.36 -15.13
CA TRP A 68 2.79 6.72 -16.04
C TRP A 68 2.08 7.98 -15.55
N MET A 69 1.88 8.94 -16.46
CA MET A 69 0.99 10.08 -16.22
C MET A 69 -0.46 9.71 -16.56
N ILE A 70 -1.40 10.57 -16.16
CA ILE A 70 -2.79 10.40 -16.56
C ILE A 70 -2.91 10.48 -18.09
N GLY A 71 -3.48 9.44 -18.70
CA GLY A 71 -3.70 9.39 -20.15
C GLY A 71 -2.52 8.87 -20.96
N ASP A 72 -1.39 8.56 -20.35
CA ASP A 72 -0.26 7.95 -21.05
C ASP A 72 -0.62 6.54 -21.57
N LEU A 73 -0.24 6.27 -22.81
CA LEU A 73 -0.37 4.94 -23.43
C LEU A 73 0.86 4.07 -23.16
N SER A 74 1.96 4.66 -22.73
CA SER A 74 3.21 3.97 -22.35
C SER A 74 3.89 4.71 -21.22
N GLY A 75 4.60 3.97 -20.39
CA GLY A 75 5.35 4.52 -19.26
C GLY A 75 6.70 5.11 -19.68
N ARG A 76 7.35 5.76 -18.73
CA ARG A 76 8.74 6.23 -18.84
C ARG A 76 9.55 5.61 -17.71
N ILE A 77 10.73 5.05 -18.02
CA ILE A 77 11.68 4.58 -17.02
C ILE A 77 12.20 5.79 -16.24
N VAL A 78 12.17 5.71 -14.92
CA VAL A 78 12.64 6.77 -14.00
C VAL A 78 13.75 6.29 -13.08
N ALA A 79 13.98 4.97 -12.99
CA ALA A 79 15.14 4.37 -12.32
C ALA A 79 15.41 2.98 -12.90
N GLY A 80 16.66 2.55 -12.91
CA GLY A 80 17.07 1.25 -13.47
C GLY A 80 16.88 1.15 -14.98
N GLY A 81 16.60 -0.07 -15.46
CA GLY A 81 16.40 -0.32 -16.91
C GLY A 81 17.68 -0.39 -17.72
N ASN A 82 18.86 -0.39 -17.06
CA ASN A 82 20.19 -0.48 -17.64
C ASN A 82 20.78 -1.88 -17.42
N GLU A 83 20.00 -2.92 -17.67
CA GLU A 83 20.33 -4.31 -17.35
C GLU A 83 20.33 -4.59 -15.82
N ASN A 84 20.34 -5.87 -15.47
CA ASN A 84 20.48 -6.31 -14.08
C ASN A 84 21.93 -6.05 -13.63
N GLY A 85 22.12 -5.41 -12.48
CA GLY A 85 23.45 -5.14 -11.95
C GLY A 85 23.42 -4.31 -10.68
N ASP A 86 24.60 -4.05 -10.12
CA ASP A 86 24.81 -3.38 -8.83
C ASP A 86 25.38 -1.96 -8.96
N ALA A 87 25.63 -1.46 -10.17
CA ALA A 87 26.04 -0.07 -10.37
C ALA A 87 24.96 0.91 -9.89
N ASN A 88 25.32 2.18 -9.69
CA ASN A 88 24.43 3.20 -9.13
C ASN A 88 23.20 3.52 -10.01
N ASN A 89 23.26 3.19 -11.31
CA ASN A 89 22.17 3.34 -12.28
C ASN A 89 21.54 1.98 -12.67
N GLN A 90 21.91 0.90 -12.00
CA GLN A 90 21.35 -0.44 -12.20
C GLN A 90 20.56 -0.88 -10.96
N LEU A 91 19.64 -1.78 -11.17
CA LEU A 91 18.82 -2.40 -10.14
C LEU A 91 18.75 -3.91 -10.35
N ALA A 92 18.45 -4.64 -9.28
CA ALA A 92 18.22 -6.07 -9.32
C ALA A 92 17.00 -6.42 -8.44
N TYR A 93 15.86 -6.72 -9.06
CA TYR A 93 14.60 -7.05 -8.41
C TYR A 93 14.13 -5.94 -7.43
N VAL A 94 13.47 -4.93 -8.00
CA VAL A 94 12.92 -3.82 -7.22
C VAL A 94 11.71 -4.27 -6.42
N GLU A 95 11.83 -4.33 -5.09
CA GLU A 95 10.76 -4.79 -4.21
C GLU A 95 9.76 -3.67 -3.90
N SER A 96 10.23 -2.51 -3.52
CA SER A 96 9.40 -1.41 -3.05
C SER A 96 9.99 -0.06 -3.44
N ILE A 97 9.13 0.93 -3.56
CA ILE A 97 9.50 2.33 -3.80
C ILE A 97 8.66 3.26 -2.94
N VAL A 98 9.27 4.31 -2.44
CA VAL A 98 8.55 5.45 -1.86
C VAL A 98 9.16 6.75 -2.35
N ILE A 99 8.35 7.80 -2.50
CA ILE A 99 8.79 9.09 -3.02
C ILE A 99 8.45 10.17 -2.01
N ALA A 100 9.47 10.89 -1.57
CA ALA A 100 9.32 12.01 -0.66
C ALA A 100 8.70 13.24 -1.37
N LYS A 101 8.16 14.19 -0.60
CA LYS A 101 7.52 15.42 -1.12
C LYS A 101 8.44 16.26 -2.01
N ASN A 102 9.76 16.21 -1.80
CA ASN A 102 10.76 16.89 -2.62
C ASN A 102 11.08 16.14 -3.92
N GLY A 103 10.46 14.99 -4.16
CA GLY A 103 10.69 14.15 -5.34
C GLY A 103 11.84 13.14 -5.19
N THR A 104 12.52 13.08 -4.05
CA THR A 104 13.53 12.05 -3.77
C THR A 104 12.84 10.69 -3.71
N MET A 105 13.34 9.72 -4.49
CA MET A 105 12.87 8.34 -4.49
C MET A 105 13.78 7.46 -3.66
N PHE A 106 13.19 6.61 -2.80
CA PHE A 106 13.87 5.52 -2.13
C PHE A 106 13.45 4.21 -2.78
N ILE A 107 14.40 3.34 -3.07
CA ILE A 107 14.22 2.11 -3.84
C ILE A 107 14.78 0.94 -3.03
N CYS A 108 13.95 -0.05 -2.71
CA CYS A 108 14.42 -1.34 -2.22
C CYS A 108 14.95 -2.16 -3.41
N ASP A 109 16.25 -2.21 -3.54
CA ASP A 109 17.01 -2.95 -4.54
C ASP A 109 17.40 -4.31 -3.94
N ARG A 110 16.41 -5.19 -3.84
CA ARG A 110 16.39 -6.35 -2.95
C ARG A 110 17.50 -7.36 -3.22
N TRP A 111 17.72 -7.73 -4.49
CA TRP A 111 18.75 -8.73 -4.80
C TRP A 111 20.16 -8.17 -4.67
N ASN A 112 20.34 -6.85 -4.76
CA ASN A 112 21.58 -6.18 -4.40
C ASN A 112 21.69 -5.93 -2.88
N GLN A 113 20.71 -6.34 -2.09
CA GLN A 113 20.66 -6.20 -0.63
C GLN A 113 20.96 -4.77 -0.17
N ARG A 114 20.32 -3.79 -0.83
CA ARG A 114 20.51 -2.37 -0.51
C ARG A 114 19.24 -1.55 -0.64
N VAL A 115 19.22 -0.41 0.03
CA VAL A 115 18.29 0.68 -0.27
C VAL A 115 19.05 1.79 -0.98
N GLN A 116 18.57 2.16 -2.15
CA GLN A 116 19.08 3.30 -2.90
C GLN A 116 18.21 4.55 -2.69
N ARG A 117 18.88 5.71 -2.66
CA ARG A 117 18.27 7.03 -2.73
C ARG A 117 18.57 7.64 -4.08
N LEU A 118 17.54 8.00 -4.83
CA LEU A 118 17.65 8.69 -6.11
C LEU A 118 17.06 10.10 -5.94
N LEU A 119 17.86 11.12 -6.10
CA LEU A 119 17.39 12.50 -6.04
C LEU A 119 16.53 12.82 -7.27
N LYS A 120 15.65 13.81 -7.11
CA LYS A 120 14.78 14.23 -8.21
C LYS A 120 15.62 14.64 -9.42
N ASP A 121 15.21 14.17 -10.60
CA ASP A 121 15.82 14.43 -11.90
C ASP A 121 17.25 13.89 -12.08
N GLU A 122 17.75 13.10 -11.12
CA GLU A 122 19.02 12.37 -11.25
C GLU A 122 18.79 11.00 -11.90
N SER A 123 19.86 10.46 -12.53
CA SER A 123 19.85 9.14 -13.16
C SER A 123 20.67 8.08 -12.41
N GLN A 124 21.41 8.52 -11.38
CA GLN A 124 22.24 7.65 -10.56
C GLN A 124 21.80 7.75 -9.11
N GLY A 125 21.56 6.60 -8.50
CA GLY A 125 21.23 6.50 -7.09
C GLY A 125 22.48 6.51 -6.20
N GLU A 126 22.25 6.67 -4.91
CA GLU A 126 23.22 6.51 -3.84
C GLU A 126 22.75 5.40 -2.90
N THR A 127 23.61 4.45 -2.61
CA THR A 127 23.31 3.44 -1.59
C THR A 127 23.35 4.08 -0.20
N ILE A 128 22.20 4.12 0.48
CA ILE A 128 22.09 4.69 1.83
C ILE A 128 22.07 3.62 2.92
N ILE A 129 21.72 2.38 2.57
CA ILE A 129 21.75 1.21 3.45
C ILE A 129 22.24 0.03 2.62
N SER A 130 23.25 -0.70 3.11
CA SER A 130 23.77 -1.95 2.54
C SER A 130 23.46 -3.15 3.44
N ASP A 131 23.64 -4.35 2.91
CA ASP A 131 23.47 -5.63 3.60
C ASP A 131 22.08 -5.84 4.22
N ILE A 132 21.05 -5.33 3.52
CA ILE A 132 19.66 -5.40 3.96
C ILE A 132 18.78 -6.15 2.92
N LEU A 133 18.07 -7.19 3.35
CA LEU A 133 16.96 -7.76 2.57
C LEU A 133 15.69 -6.95 2.87
N CYS A 134 15.56 -5.82 2.17
CA CYS A 134 14.43 -4.94 2.34
C CYS A 134 13.15 -5.51 1.69
N GLY A 135 12.01 -5.25 2.30
CA GLY A 135 10.67 -5.46 1.79
C GLY A 135 9.94 -4.13 1.55
N GLY A 136 8.70 -4.01 2.02
CA GLY A 136 7.93 -2.78 1.97
C GLY A 136 8.61 -1.62 2.68
N MET A 137 8.37 -0.41 2.18
CA MET A 137 8.90 0.84 2.75
C MET A 137 7.81 1.89 2.87
N ALA A 138 7.94 2.75 3.87
CA ALA A 138 7.10 3.94 4.03
C ALA A 138 7.91 5.13 4.55
N LEU A 139 7.42 6.34 4.30
CA LEU A 139 7.96 7.58 4.86
C LEU A 139 6.99 8.16 5.87
N ASP A 140 7.51 8.66 6.99
CA ASP A 140 6.72 9.53 7.85
C ASP A 140 6.67 10.97 7.32
N ASN A 141 5.87 11.81 7.97
CA ASN A 141 5.71 13.21 7.55
C ASN A 141 6.98 14.05 7.70
N GLU A 142 7.97 13.58 8.45
CA GLU A 142 9.26 14.22 8.72
C GLU A 142 10.34 13.73 7.76
N GLY A 143 10.03 12.72 6.94
CA GLY A 143 10.92 12.14 5.93
C GLY A 143 11.80 11.01 6.46
N SER A 144 11.54 10.48 7.65
CA SER A 144 12.19 9.25 8.10
C SER A 144 11.66 8.06 7.31
N LEU A 145 12.55 7.16 6.93
CA LEU A 145 12.22 5.96 6.17
C LEU A 145 12.03 4.78 7.10
N TYR A 146 10.93 4.07 6.92
CA TYR A 146 10.63 2.82 7.63
C TYR A 146 10.72 1.68 6.62
N ILE A 147 11.37 0.57 7.00
CA ILE A 147 11.74 -0.51 6.10
C ILE A 147 11.43 -1.84 6.77
N VAL A 148 10.64 -2.68 6.11
CA VAL A 148 10.54 -4.11 6.48
C VAL A 148 11.86 -4.79 6.16
N THR A 149 12.37 -5.61 7.08
CA THR A 149 13.56 -6.44 6.86
C THR A 149 13.23 -7.91 7.10
N ASP A 150 13.43 -8.74 6.08
CA ASP A 150 13.00 -10.14 6.12
C ASP A 150 13.85 -11.00 7.07
N ARG A 151 15.18 -10.85 7.05
CA ARG A 151 16.07 -11.67 7.86
C ARG A 151 15.83 -11.53 9.35
N GLU A 152 15.55 -10.31 9.77
CA GLU A 152 15.42 -9.96 11.19
C GLU A 152 13.94 -9.90 11.62
N GLU A 153 12.99 -10.14 10.69
CA GLU A 153 11.55 -10.13 10.98
C GLU A 153 11.13 -8.86 11.74
N ARG A 154 11.53 -7.69 11.22
CA ARG A 154 11.33 -6.41 11.92
C ARG A 154 11.07 -5.25 10.95
N VAL A 155 10.66 -4.13 11.52
CA VAL A 155 10.67 -2.82 10.87
C VAL A 155 11.79 -1.97 11.45
N LEU A 156 12.64 -1.46 10.55
CA LEU A 156 13.74 -0.56 10.83
C LEU A 156 13.34 0.88 10.51
N LYS A 157 13.66 1.84 11.38
CA LYS A 157 13.56 3.28 11.10
C LYS A 157 14.95 3.83 10.77
N TRP A 158 15.06 4.51 9.61
CA TRP A 158 16.26 5.20 9.15
C TRP A 158 16.00 6.72 9.02
N PRO A 159 16.98 7.61 9.37
CA PRO A 159 18.30 7.30 9.94
C PRO A 159 18.21 6.84 11.41
N GLY A 160 19.27 6.16 11.88
CA GLY A 160 19.39 5.72 13.27
C GLY A 160 19.28 4.20 13.47
N ASN A 161 18.82 3.45 12.47
CA ASN A 161 18.73 1.98 12.49
C ASN A 161 17.97 1.42 13.71
N GLN A 162 16.92 2.14 14.12
CA GLN A 162 16.09 1.75 15.27
C GLN A 162 15.08 0.68 14.86
N THR A 163 15.01 -0.43 15.60
CA THR A 163 13.89 -1.37 15.46
C THR A 163 12.64 -0.77 16.11
N VAL A 164 11.56 -0.60 15.33
CA VAL A 164 10.30 0.00 15.80
C VAL A 164 9.15 -1.00 15.86
N ALA A 165 9.30 -2.18 15.24
CA ALA A 165 8.34 -3.29 15.33
C ALA A 165 9.06 -4.62 15.10
N GLY A 166 8.63 -5.71 15.75
CA GLY A 166 9.20 -7.04 15.58
C GLY A 166 10.61 -7.19 16.15
N GLY A 167 11.44 -8.01 15.48
CA GLY A 167 12.84 -8.25 15.86
C GLY A 167 13.05 -9.22 17.03
N ASN A 168 12.02 -9.91 17.47
CA ASN A 168 12.06 -10.87 18.58
C ASN A 168 11.89 -12.33 18.10
N GLY A 169 12.36 -12.60 16.87
CA GLY A 169 12.26 -13.91 16.23
C GLY A 169 10.93 -14.11 15.49
N GLN A 170 10.95 -15.08 14.59
CA GLN A 170 9.85 -15.39 13.68
C GLN A 170 8.78 -16.24 14.38
N ARG A 171 7.69 -15.65 14.81
CA ARG A 171 6.52 -16.32 15.44
C ARG A 171 5.30 -15.39 15.47
N SER A 172 4.27 -15.75 16.24
CA SER A 172 2.97 -15.07 16.29
C SER A 172 2.68 -14.26 17.56
N ALA A 173 3.63 -14.17 18.53
CA ALA A 173 3.44 -13.30 19.69
C ALA A 173 3.29 -11.82 19.27
N LEU A 174 2.77 -10.97 20.15
CA LEU A 174 2.50 -9.56 19.82
C LEU A 174 3.77 -8.71 19.66
N ASN A 175 4.92 -9.20 20.12
CA ASN A 175 6.23 -8.58 19.89
C ASN A 175 7.03 -9.25 18.77
N GLN A 176 6.40 -10.15 17.99
CA GLN A 176 7.02 -10.92 16.92
C GLN A 176 6.27 -10.71 15.61
N LEU A 177 6.98 -10.94 14.50
CA LEU A 177 6.48 -10.96 13.14
C LEU A 177 6.86 -12.28 12.46
N SER A 178 6.19 -12.62 11.37
CA SER A 178 6.53 -13.77 10.54
C SER A 178 6.34 -13.42 9.07
N ASN A 179 7.44 -13.31 8.35
CA ASN A 179 7.50 -12.90 6.95
C ASN A 179 6.71 -11.59 6.71
N PRO A 180 7.09 -10.48 7.38
CA PRO A 180 6.43 -9.21 7.14
C PRO A 180 6.71 -8.73 5.71
N LEU A 181 5.68 -8.28 4.97
CA LEU A 181 5.83 -7.87 3.58
C LEU A 181 5.80 -6.36 3.39
N ASP A 182 4.83 -5.69 3.99
CA ASP A 182 4.55 -4.28 3.74
C ASP A 182 4.25 -3.55 5.04
N LEU A 183 4.31 -2.23 5.01
CA LEU A 183 4.02 -1.39 6.16
C LEU A 183 3.40 -0.05 5.76
N PHE A 184 2.68 0.54 6.69
CA PHE A 184 2.19 1.91 6.63
C PHE A 184 2.55 2.66 7.92
N VAL A 185 2.85 3.95 7.82
CA VAL A 185 3.12 4.83 8.96
C VAL A 185 2.06 5.91 9.02
N ASP A 186 1.32 6.00 10.15
CA ASP A 186 0.30 7.04 10.32
C ASP A 186 0.89 8.38 10.80
N SER A 187 0.04 9.40 10.88
CA SER A 187 0.45 10.75 11.32
C SER A 187 0.98 10.80 12.75
N ASP A 188 0.65 9.80 13.56
CA ASP A 188 1.10 9.67 14.94
C ASP A 188 2.37 8.82 15.04
N HIS A 189 3.03 8.54 13.90
CA HIS A 189 4.21 7.67 13.75
C HIS A 189 3.99 6.22 14.22
N SER A 190 2.74 5.78 14.37
CA SER A 190 2.47 4.37 14.60
C SER A 190 2.68 3.58 13.30
N VAL A 191 3.26 2.40 13.42
CA VAL A 191 3.58 1.52 12.29
C VAL A 191 2.55 0.41 12.20
N TYR A 192 1.92 0.27 11.03
CA TYR A 192 1.04 -0.86 10.70
C TYR A 192 1.81 -1.82 9.83
N VAL A 193 1.93 -3.07 10.22
CA VAL A 193 2.75 -4.07 9.52
C VAL A 193 1.86 -5.19 9.01
N VAL A 194 2.05 -5.56 7.75
CA VAL A 194 1.51 -6.77 7.16
C VAL A 194 2.31 -7.95 7.68
N ASP A 195 1.78 -8.69 8.63
CA ASP A 195 2.37 -9.91 9.21
C ASP A 195 1.85 -11.12 8.43
N PHE A 196 2.42 -11.32 7.25
CA PHE A 196 1.91 -12.17 6.17
C PHE A 196 1.63 -13.60 6.61
N SER A 197 2.63 -14.29 7.18
CA SER A 197 2.46 -15.70 7.58
C SER A 197 1.51 -15.89 8.76
N ASN A 198 1.24 -14.84 9.53
CA ASN A 198 0.26 -14.85 10.61
C ASN A 198 -1.13 -14.35 10.17
N ASN A 199 -1.32 -14.01 8.89
CA ASN A 199 -2.60 -13.54 8.32
C ASN A 199 -3.23 -12.42 9.15
N ARG A 200 -2.44 -11.38 9.49
CA ARG A 200 -2.88 -10.27 10.31
C ARG A 200 -2.21 -8.95 9.95
N ILE A 201 -2.84 -7.85 10.34
CA ILE A 201 -2.22 -6.53 10.39
C ILE A 201 -2.01 -6.18 11.85
N VAL A 202 -0.77 -5.80 12.19
CA VAL A 202 -0.38 -5.44 13.56
C VAL A 202 0.03 -3.98 13.58
N LYS A 203 -0.54 -3.19 14.50
CA LYS A 203 -0.18 -1.79 14.75
C LYS A 203 0.79 -1.71 15.93
N TRP A 204 1.93 -1.06 15.76
CA TRP A 204 2.84 -0.64 16.83
C TRP A 204 2.72 0.87 17.05
N PRO A 205 2.13 1.31 18.18
CA PRO A 205 2.28 2.69 18.63
C PRO A 205 3.76 3.03 18.85
N VAL A 206 4.09 4.32 18.78
CA VAL A 206 5.46 4.79 19.08
C VAL A 206 5.94 4.24 20.42
N ASP A 207 7.17 3.74 20.45
CA ASP A 207 7.85 3.16 21.61
C ASP A 207 7.17 1.94 22.26
N ALA A 208 6.12 1.40 21.63
CA ALA A 208 5.46 0.19 22.11
C ALA A 208 6.39 -1.03 22.01
N LYS A 209 6.39 -1.87 23.04
CA LYS A 209 7.17 -3.13 23.06
C LYS A 209 6.43 -4.28 22.39
N GLU A 210 5.12 -4.15 22.24
CA GLU A 210 4.23 -5.12 21.62
C GLU A 210 3.24 -4.41 20.71
N GLY A 211 2.85 -5.08 19.63
CA GLY A 211 1.85 -4.59 18.70
C GLY A 211 0.42 -4.94 19.13
N ILE A 212 -0.53 -4.37 18.42
CA ILE A 212 -1.97 -4.60 18.59
C ILE A 212 -2.51 -5.16 17.27
N ILE A 213 -3.17 -6.30 17.28
CA ILE A 213 -3.84 -6.83 16.09
C ILE A 213 -5.02 -5.91 15.76
N VAL A 214 -5.02 -5.34 14.55
CA VAL A 214 -6.03 -4.38 14.10
C VAL A 214 -6.88 -4.91 12.95
N ALA A 215 -6.44 -5.99 12.27
CA ALA A 215 -7.22 -6.72 11.27
C ALA A 215 -6.71 -8.17 11.19
N GLY A 216 -7.59 -9.13 10.91
CA GLY A 216 -7.24 -10.55 10.80
C GLY A 216 -6.83 -11.20 12.11
N GLY A 217 -5.87 -12.15 12.04
CA GLY A 217 -5.36 -12.88 13.21
C GLY A 217 -6.24 -14.03 13.69
N ASN A 218 -7.30 -14.36 12.96
CA ASN A 218 -8.25 -15.44 13.27
C ASN A 218 -8.08 -16.65 12.32
N GLN A 219 -6.82 -17.04 12.05
CA GLN A 219 -6.44 -18.01 11.01
C GLN A 219 -6.71 -17.49 9.59
N ALA A 220 -6.08 -18.15 8.59
CA ALA A 220 -6.34 -17.85 7.19
C ALA A 220 -7.79 -18.17 6.82
N GLY A 221 -8.40 -17.33 5.99
CA GLY A 221 -9.76 -17.60 5.53
C GLY A 221 -10.42 -16.42 4.84
N SER A 222 -11.64 -16.66 4.33
CA SER A 222 -12.40 -15.71 3.53
C SER A 222 -13.50 -14.97 4.30
N SER A 223 -13.74 -15.28 5.57
CA SER A 223 -14.75 -14.56 6.36
C SER A 223 -14.34 -13.10 6.60
N THR A 224 -15.29 -12.26 6.97
CA THR A 224 -15.03 -10.83 7.18
C THR A 224 -14.17 -10.51 8.43
N SER A 225 -13.93 -11.50 9.29
CA SER A 225 -13.02 -11.39 10.45
C SER A 225 -11.66 -12.02 10.19
N GLN A 226 -11.43 -12.61 9.01
CA GLN A 226 -10.20 -13.29 8.63
C GLN A 226 -9.50 -12.57 7.48
N LEU A 227 -8.21 -12.82 7.37
CA LEU A 227 -7.38 -12.52 6.21
C LEU A 227 -6.77 -13.80 5.67
N ASP A 228 -6.40 -13.78 4.41
CA ASP A 228 -5.64 -14.84 3.77
C ASP A 228 -4.55 -14.25 2.88
N GLN A 229 -3.30 -14.46 3.29
CA GLN A 229 -2.12 -13.91 2.60
C GLN A 229 -2.24 -12.39 2.34
N PRO A 230 -2.37 -11.55 3.40
CA PRO A 230 -2.39 -10.10 3.22
C PRO A 230 -1.04 -9.63 2.64
N SER A 231 -1.06 -8.87 1.55
CA SER A 231 0.16 -8.39 0.87
C SER A 231 0.47 -6.93 1.14
N SER A 232 -0.55 -6.09 1.29
CA SER A 232 -0.34 -4.65 1.46
C SER A 232 -1.38 -4.01 2.36
N VAL A 233 -1.02 -2.90 3.01
CA VAL A 233 -1.87 -2.15 3.93
C VAL A 233 -1.75 -0.65 3.71
N VAL A 234 -2.87 0.05 3.65
CA VAL A 234 -2.94 1.51 3.75
C VAL A 234 -3.94 1.93 4.80
N VAL A 235 -3.72 3.08 5.44
CA VAL A 235 -4.59 3.60 6.48
C VAL A 235 -4.97 5.04 6.16
N ASP A 236 -6.26 5.37 6.20
CA ASP A 236 -6.71 6.73 5.99
C ASP A 236 -6.60 7.60 7.26
N LYS A 237 -6.86 8.89 7.12
CA LYS A 237 -6.77 9.87 8.23
C LYS A 237 -7.77 9.63 9.36
N MET A 238 -8.80 8.82 9.13
CA MET A 238 -9.75 8.39 10.17
C MET A 238 -9.29 7.14 10.92
N GLY A 239 -8.17 6.53 10.49
CA GLY A 239 -7.67 5.27 11.00
C GLY A 239 -8.42 4.07 10.46
N THR A 240 -9.10 4.22 9.31
CA THR A 240 -9.69 3.11 8.57
C THR A 240 -8.58 2.38 7.84
N ILE A 241 -8.55 1.07 7.97
CA ILE A 241 -7.50 0.19 7.44
C ILE A 241 -8.03 -0.49 6.17
N TYR A 242 -7.25 -0.43 5.11
CA TYR A 242 -7.51 -1.11 3.84
C TYR A 242 -6.43 -2.17 3.64
N VAL A 243 -6.82 -3.42 3.51
CA VAL A 243 -5.91 -4.56 3.38
C VAL A 243 -6.14 -5.24 2.04
N LEU A 244 -5.07 -5.41 1.28
CA LEU A 244 -5.05 -6.22 0.07
C LEU A 244 -4.69 -7.65 0.44
N GLU A 245 -5.41 -8.62 -0.12
CA GLU A 245 -5.20 -10.05 0.12
C GLU A 245 -4.92 -10.78 -1.20
N ILE A 246 -3.81 -11.50 -1.27
CA ILE A 246 -3.48 -12.38 -2.40
C ILE A 246 -4.42 -13.59 -2.38
N GLY A 247 -4.55 -14.26 -1.25
CA GLY A 247 -5.28 -15.52 -1.14
C GLY A 247 -6.76 -15.42 -1.51
N ASN A 248 -7.40 -14.30 -1.21
CA ASN A 248 -8.81 -14.04 -1.55
C ASN A 248 -8.99 -13.08 -2.74
N SER A 249 -7.92 -12.59 -3.35
CA SER A 249 -7.96 -11.65 -4.50
C SER A 249 -8.93 -10.48 -4.25
N ARG A 250 -8.77 -9.78 -3.11
CA ARG A 250 -9.72 -8.74 -2.68
C ARG A 250 -9.07 -7.63 -1.86
N ILE A 251 -9.77 -6.50 -1.73
CA ILE A 251 -9.49 -5.46 -0.73
C ILE A 251 -10.58 -5.49 0.32
N VAL A 252 -10.18 -5.54 1.59
CA VAL A 252 -11.07 -5.49 2.76
C VAL A 252 -10.79 -4.24 3.57
N ARG A 253 -11.86 -3.52 3.95
CA ARG A 253 -11.82 -2.32 4.77
C ARG A 253 -12.21 -2.63 6.20
N TRP A 254 -11.37 -2.26 7.18
CA TRP A 254 -11.68 -2.28 8.61
C TRP A 254 -11.77 -0.87 9.16
N PHE A 255 -12.91 -0.52 9.73
CA PHE A 255 -12.99 0.72 10.50
C PHE A 255 -12.17 0.61 11.79
N LYS A 256 -11.70 1.76 12.27
CA LYS A 256 -10.94 1.83 13.53
C LYS A 256 -11.66 1.05 14.64
N ASN A 257 -10.96 0.12 15.28
CA ASN A 257 -11.45 -0.77 16.34
C ASN A 257 -12.55 -1.78 15.91
N ALA A 258 -12.86 -1.91 14.62
CA ALA A 258 -13.80 -2.92 14.15
C ALA A 258 -13.23 -4.33 14.33
N LYS A 259 -14.10 -5.29 14.61
CA LYS A 259 -13.75 -6.74 14.72
C LYS A 259 -13.94 -7.49 13.42
N VAL A 260 -14.64 -6.89 12.48
CA VAL A 260 -14.92 -7.43 11.14
C VAL A 260 -14.71 -6.36 10.09
N GLY A 261 -14.24 -6.78 8.94
CA GLY A 261 -14.07 -5.91 7.78
C GLY A 261 -15.26 -5.96 6.82
N SER A 262 -15.16 -5.22 5.75
CA SER A 262 -16.08 -5.27 4.61
C SER A 262 -15.31 -5.33 3.31
N ILE A 263 -15.68 -6.24 2.41
CA ILE A 263 -15.10 -6.36 1.08
C ILE A 263 -15.53 -5.15 0.26
N ILE A 264 -14.58 -4.41 -0.30
CA ILE A 264 -14.86 -3.20 -1.10
C ILE A 264 -14.50 -3.37 -2.58
N VAL A 265 -13.51 -4.22 -2.89
CA VAL A 265 -13.06 -4.53 -4.27
C VAL A 265 -12.72 -6.01 -4.34
N GLY A 266 -12.96 -6.65 -5.50
CA GLY A 266 -12.61 -8.05 -5.74
C GLY A 266 -13.46 -9.05 -4.94
N GLY A 267 -12.88 -10.22 -4.64
CA GLY A 267 -13.53 -11.27 -3.89
C GLY A 267 -14.43 -12.19 -4.73
N ASN A 268 -14.38 -12.06 -6.06
CA ASN A 268 -15.10 -12.92 -7.02
C ASN A 268 -14.20 -14.03 -7.58
N GLY A 269 -13.15 -14.40 -6.85
CA GLY A 269 -12.08 -15.28 -7.32
C GLY A 269 -11.05 -14.58 -8.20
N PRO A 270 -9.88 -15.23 -8.42
CA PRO A 270 -8.84 -14.69 -9.28
C PRO A 270 -9.32 -14.65 -10.74
N GLY A 271 -8.88 -13.63 -11.50
CA GLY A 271 -9.22 -13.48 -12.91
C GLY A 271 -8.75 -12.15 -13.48
N ASP A 272 -8.97 -11.96 -14.78
CA ASP A 272 -8.52 -10.80 -15.55
C ASP A 272 -9.63 -9.77 -15.88
N ALA A 273 -10.89 -10.05 -15.50
CA ALA A 273 -11.97 -9.09 -15.66
C ALA A 273 -11.69 -7.79 -14.86
N SER A 274 -12.40 -6.71 -15.21
CA SER A 274 -12.17 -5.40 -14.57
C SER A 274 -12.56 -5.36 -13.08
N ASP A 275 -13.36 -6.32 -12.62
CA ASP A 275 -13.78 -6.50 -11.22
C ASP A 275 -13.07 -7.69 -10.53
N GLN A 276 -12.06 -8.25 -11.17
CA GLN A 276 -11.23 -9.33 -10.65
C GLN A 276 -9.77 -8.89 -10.51
N LEU A 277 -9.05 -9.57 -9.64
CA LEU A 277 -7.61 -9.42 -9.37
C LEU A 277 -6.95 -10.79 -9.46
N SER A 278 -5.67 -10.82 -9.82
CA SER A 278 -4.85 -12.03 -9.85
C SER A 278 -3.50 -11.74 -9.23
N TRP A 279 -3.13 -12.43 -8.15
CA TRP A 279 -1.88 -12.17 -7.41
C TRP A 279 -1.66 -10.68 -7.14
N PRO A 280 -2.60 -9.99 -6.46
CA PRO A 280 -2.45 -8.58 -6.18
C PRO A 280 -1.40 -8.37 -5.08
N GLU A 281 -0.35 -7.59 -5.38
CA GLU A 281 0.84 -7.47 -4.51
C GLU A 281 0.86 -6.17 -3.70
N SER A 282 0.51 -5.05 -4.32
CA SER A 282 0.64 -3.74 -3.67
C SER A 282 -0.62 -2.90 -3.83
N LEU A 283 -0.93 -2.12 -2.79
CA LEU A 283 -2.07 -1.23 -2.69
C LEU A 283 -1.61 0.17 -2.32
N THR A 284 -2.14 1.18 -2.99
CA THR A 284 -1.99 2.57 -2.55
C THR A 284 -3.28 3.35 -2.76
N ILE A 285 -3.38 4.51 -2.11
CA ILE A 285 -4.53 5.38 -2.18
C ILE A 285 -4.08 6.78 -2.61
N ASP A 286 -4.79 7.40 -3.56
CA ASP A 286 -4.49 8.77 -3.95
C ASP A 286 -5.17 9.79 -3.03
N ARG A 287 -4.81 11.07 -3.19
CA ARG A 287 -5.38 12.20 -2.41
C ARG A 287 -6.90 12.36 -2.55
N HIS A 288 -7.52 11.72 -3.53
CA HIS A 288 -8.97 11.74 -3.75
C HIS A 288 -9.69 10.57 -3.09
N GLY A 289 -8.94 9.54 -2.65
CA GLY A 289 -9.44 8.31 -2.07
C GLY A 289 -9.65 7.19 -3.09
N ASN A 290 -9.16 7.32 -4.32
CA ASN A 290 -9.15 6.21 -5.27
C ASN A 290 -8.09 5.18 -4.86
N LEU A 291 -8.43 3.90 -4.99
CA LEU A 291 -7.53 2.79 -4.69
C LEU A 291 -6.82 2.34 -5.96
N TYR A 292 -5.52 2.10 -5.85
CA TYR A 292 -4.69 1.56 -6.93
C TYR A 292 -4.10 0.24 -6.48
N VAL A 293 -4.18 -0.77 -7.33
CA VAL A 293 -3.72 -2.13 -7.07
C VAL A 293 -2.73 -2.56 -8.13
N ALA A 294 -1.57 -3.04 -7.72
CA ALA A 294 -0.65 -3.79 -8.55
C ALA A 294 -1.21 -5.20 -8.73
N ASP A 295 -1.90 -5.42 -9.84
CA ASP A 295 -2.56 -6.66 -10.24
C ASP A 295 -1.57 -7.51 -11.04
N SER A 296 -0.57 -8.07 -10.31
CA SER A 296 0.66 -8.67 -10.87
C SER A 296 0.40 -9.82 -11.83
N GLY A 297 -0.50 -10.72 -11.49
CA GLY A 297 -0.84 -11.85 -12.35
C GLY A 297 -1.50 -11.44 -13.68
N ASN A 298 -2.02 -10.21 -13.75
CA ASN A 298 -2.58 -9.63 -14.97
C ASN A 298 -1.68 -8.56 -15.60
N HIS A 299 -0.46 -8.36 -15.08
CA HIS A 299 0.55 -7.42 -15.62
C HIS A 299 0.01 -5.99 -15.79
N ARG A 300 -0.75 -5.50 -14.80
CA ARG A 300 -1.41 -4.19 -14.85
C ARG A 300 -1.49 -3.53 -13.47
N VAL A 301 -1.69 -2.22 -13.48
CA VAL A 301 -2.18 -1.48 -12.31
C VAL A 301 -3.63 -1.10 -12.56
N GLN A 302 -4.52 -1.48 -11.66
CA GLN A 302 -5.93 -1.10 -11.69
C GLN A 302 -6.23 0.01 -10.69
N MET A 303 -7.02 1.00 -11.10
CA MET A 303 -7.56 2.05 -10.25
C MET A 303 -9.06 1.83 -10.03
N PHE A 304 -9.49 1.82 -8.78
CA PHE A 304 -10.90 1.75 -8.37
C PHE A 304 -11.32 3.11 -7.84
N THR A 305 -12.21 3.78 -8.59
CA THR A 305 -12.65 5.13 -8.24
C THR A 305 -13.59 5.12 -7.05
N ILE A 306 -13.37 6.06 -6.12
CA ILE A 306 -14.24 6.26 -4.97
C ILE A 306 -15.57 6.90 -5.40
N ASP A 307 -16.67 6.43 -4.82
CA ASP A 307 -17.98 7.07 -4.87
C ASP A 307 -18.31 7.67 -3.50
N LYS A 308 -18.40 8.99 -3.47
CA LYS A 308 -18.71 9.80 -2.28
C LYS A 308 -20.15 10.29 -2.28
N SER A 309 -20.99 9.85 -3.19
CA SER A 309 -22.40 10.31 -3.31
C SER A 309 -23.18 10.08 -2.01
N SER A 310 -22.88 8.98 -1.31
CA SER A 310 -23.48 8.66 -0.01
C SER A 310 -22.93 9.52 1.16
N CYS A 311 -21.78 10.19 1.00
CA CYS A 311 -21.19 11.04 2.03
C CYS A 311 -22.01 12.34 2.27
N SER A 312 -22.68 12.85 1.25
CA SER A 312 -23.44 14.10 1.27
C SER A 312 -24.88 13.96 1.76
N THR A 313 -25.45 12.75 1.78
CA THR A 313 -26.86 12.54 2.14
C THR A 313 -27.16 12.67 3.62
N GLY A 314 -26.14 12.64 4.49
CA GLY A 314 -26.30 12.91 5.92
C GLY A 314 -26.68 14.38 6.25
N MET A 315 -26.30 15.36 5.43
CA MET A 315 -26.63 16.78 5.63
C MET A 315 -28.03 17.13 5.13
N LEU A 316 -28.50 16.55 4.04
CA LEU A 316 -29.78 16.91 3.42
C LEU A 316 -31.00 16.34 4.17
N ARG A 317 -30.87 15.25 4.91
CA ARG A 317 -31.98 14.69 5.70
C ARG A 317 -32.31 15.53 6.94
N TYR A 318 -31.39 16.34 7.45
CA TYR A 318 -31.65 17.20 8.62
C TYR A 318 -32.37 18.51 8.27
N PHE A 319 -32.16 19.05 7.07
CA PHE A 319 -32.86 20.27 6.63
C PHE A 319 -34.34 20.05 6.27
N ASN A 320 -34.69 18.83 5.83
CA ASN A 320 -36.10 18.52 5.50
C ASN A 320 -36.97 18.14 6.70
N LEU A 321 -36.36 17.90 7.89
CA LEU A 321 -37.13 17.63 9.13
C LEU A 321 -37.44 18.89 9.94
N ILE A 322 -36.78 20.02 9.65
CA ILE A 322 -37.01 21.30 10.34
C ILE A 322 -38.07 22.17 9.63
N SER A 323 -38.41 21.83 8.37
CA SER A 323 -39.36 22.65 7.56
C SER A 323 -40.82 22.22 7.67
N ILE A 324 -41.20 21.30 8.58
CA ILE A 324 -42.59 20.83 8.75
C ILE A 324 -43.16 21.13 10.18
N SER A 325 -42.60 22.09 10.86
CA SER A 325 -43.19 22.55 12.16
C SER A 325 -43.15 24.09 12.24
N ILE A 326 -43.98 24.76 11.46
CA ILE A 326 -44.54 26.09 11.74
C ILE A 326 -45.99 26.08 11.31
#